data_a07bfe2682d9dec7e9338c34823bae3f
#
_entry.id   a07bfe2682d9dec7e9338c34823bae3f
#
_cell.length_a   1.000
_cell.length_b   1.000
_cell.length_c   1.000
_cell.angle_alpha   90.00
_cell.angle_beta   90.00
_cell.angle_gamma   90.00
#
_symmetry.space_group_name_H-M   'P 1'
#
loop_
_entity.id
_entity.type
_entity.pdbx_description
1 polymer ?
#
loop_
_entity_poly.entity_id
_entity_poly.type
_entity_poly.pdbx_seq_one_letter_code
_entity_poly.pdbx_strand_id
1 'polypeptide(L)'
;EKELRDRETYFQPMDQEAPGFTLQDADGRTVRLADLRGRVVVLNFIYASCPDVCPLHSERIAEIQAMINQTPMKDQVQFVSITTDPARDTPQVLRDYGPAHGLASVNWSFLTTAPNQPEDATRKLAKAYGLEFTRTEGGDQMHAVVTHVIDQTGRLRARFHSLKFEPTNLVVFVNDLVNDVDQPHGHDAPSLWDRVRSLF
;
A
#
# COMPACT_ATOMS: atom_id res chain seq x y z
N GLU A 1 13.46 -2.06 11.49
CA GLU A 1 12.27 -2.88 11.75
C GLU A 1 12.06 -3.14 13.25
N LYS A 2 13.09 -3.62 13.99
CA LYS A 2 12.98 -3.88 15.43
C LYS A 2 12.61 -2.62 16.22
N GLU A 3 13.26 -1.50 15.94
CA GLU A 3 12.99 -0.23 16.59
C GLU A 3 11.56 0.28 16.31
N LEU A 4 11.04 0.01 15.10
CA LEU A 4 9.69 0.39 14.74
C LEU A 4 8.64 -0.44 15.51
N ARG A 5 8.88 -1.72 15.75
CA ARG A 5 8.01 -2.57 16.59
C ARG A 5 7.87 -2.04 18.01
N ASP A 6 8.95 -1.46 18.55
CA ASP A 6 8.96 -0.94 19.92
C ASP A 6 8.26 0.43 20.04
N ARG A 7 8.17 1.18 18.94
CA ARG A 7 7.62 2.54 18.90
C ARG A 7 6.20 2.65 18.35
N GLU A 8 5.83 1.76 17.43
CA GLU A 8 4.56 1.86 16.68
C GLU A 8 3.65 0.67 17.01
N THR A 9 2.66 0.94 17.83
CA THR A 9 1.68 -0.06 18.28
C THR A 9 0.87 -0.66 17.12
N TYR A 10 0.68 0.10 16.07
CA TYR A 10 -0.15 -0.28 14.91
C TYR A 10 0.65 -0.92 13.77
N PHE A 11 1.95 -1.12 13.96
CA PHE A 11 2.83 -1.75 12.99
C PHE A 11 2.84 -3.28 13.16
N GLN A 12 2.53 -3.97 12.09
CA GLN A 12 2.66 -5.42 11.98
C GLN A 12 3.68 -5.75 10.88
N PRO A 13 4.86 -6.26 11.21
CA PRO A 13 5.80 -6.72 10.20
C PRO A 13 5.28 -7.98 9.51
N MET A 14 5.54 -8.06 8.23
CA MET A 14 5.18 -9.17 7.36
C MET A 14 6.40 -9.61 6.56
N ASP A 15 6.39 -10.85 6.09
CA ASP A 15 7.37 -11.34 5.12
C ASP A 15 6.74 -12.46 4.29
N GLN A 16 5.88 -12.10 3.37
CA GLN A 16 5.20 -13.02 2.47
C GLN A 16 5.07 -12.42 1.08
N GLU A 17 4.90 -13.26 0.07
CA GLU A 17 4.55 -12.77 -1.26
C GLU A 17 3.24 -12.00 -1.21
N ALA A 18 3.22 -10.79 -1.79
CA ALA A 18 2.00 -10.00 -1.85
C ALA A 18 1.03 -10.64 -2.86
N PRO A 19 -0.26 -10.78 -2.51
CA PRO A 19 -1.28 -11.25 -3.45
C PRO A 19 -1.28 -10.41 -4.73
N GLY A 20 -0.99 -11.06 -5.88
CA GLY A 20 -0.94 -10.41 -7.18
C GLY A 20 -2.31 -9.97 -7.66
N PHE A 21 -2.34 -8.95 -8.50
CA PHE A 21 -3.56 -8.50 -9.15
C PHE A 21 -3.30 -7.98 -10.56
N THR A 22 -4.34 -8.03 -11.38
CA THR A 22 -4.45 -7.37 -12.67
C THR A 22 -5.76 -6.62 -12.66
N LEU A 23 -5.71 -5.30 -12.60
CA LEU A 23 -6.86 -4.40 -12.49
C LEU A 23 -6.74 -3.30 -13.55
N GLN A 24 -7.65 -2.34 -13.54
CA GLN A 24 -7.55 -1.16 -14.40
C GLN A 24 -7.68 0.14 -13.60
N ASP A 25 -7.09 1.20 -14.13
CA ASP A 25 -7.29 2.56 -13.64
C ASP A 25 -8.56 3.21 -14.23
N ALA A 26 -8.82 4.46 -13.86
CA ALA A 26 -9.98 5.22 -14.32
C ALA A 26 -9.99 5.47 -15.84
N ASP A 27 -8.84 5.38 -16.51
CA ASP A 27 -8.69 5.55 -17.95
C ASP A 27 -8.74 4.22 -18.72
N GLY A 28 -9.00 3.11 -18.01
CA GLY A 28 -9.07 1.77 -18.58
C GLY A 28 -7.70 1.13 -18.85
N ARG A 29 -6.60 1.73 -18.36
CA ARG A 29 -5.27 1.15 -18.50
C ARG A 29 -5.11 -0.01 -17.51
N THR A 30 -4.57 -1.11 -18.02
CA THR A 30 -4.25 -2.27 -17.16
C THR A 30 -3.10 -1.95 -16.23
N VAL A 31 -3.27 -2.27 -14.94
CA VAL A 31 -2.26 -2.16 -13.90
C VAL A 31 -2.11 -3.51 -13.21
N ARG A 32 -0.91 -4.08 -13.27
CA ARG A 32 -0.55 -5.32 -12.58
C ARG A 32 0.40 -5.02 -11.43
N LEU A 33 0.26 -5.71 -10.32
CA LEU A 33 1.24 -5.58 -9.24
C LEU A 33 2.66 -5.92 -9.73
N ALA A 34 2.79 -6.91 -10.60
CA ALA A 34 4.09 -7.30 -11.17
C ALA A 34 4.78 -6.18 -11.96
N ASP A 35 4.02 -5.27 -12.58
CA ASP A 35 4.55 -4.13 -13.32
C ASP A 35 5.07 -3.01 -12.40
N LEU A 36 4.76 -3.08 -11.11
CA LEU A 36 5.22 -2.13 -10.09
C LEU A 36 6.50 -2.58 -9.38
N ARG A 37 7.06 -3.73 -9.72
CA ARG A 37 8.36 -4.17 -9.21
C ARG A 37 9.44 -3.12 -9.49
N GLY A 38 10.36 -2.98 -8.55
CA GLY A 38 11.35 -1.90 -8.55
C GLY A 38 10.88 -0.65 -7.80
N ARG A 39 9.61 -0.61 -7.39
CA ARG A 39 9.06 0.44 -6.52
C ARG A 39 8.50 -0.15 -5.24
N VAL A 40 8.58 0.60 -4.17
CA VAL A 40 7.79 0.31 -2.95
C VAL A 40 6.35 0.69 -3.22
N VAL A 41 5.41 -0.19 -2.92
CA VAL A 41 3.98 0.05 -3.11
C VAL A 41 3.30 0.24 -1.77
N VAL A 42 2.61 1.36 -1.60
CA VAL A 42 1.76 1.65 -0.45
C VAL A 42 0.31 1.45 -0.90
N LEU A 43 -0.35 0.42 -0.37
CA LEU A 43 -1.62 -0.10 -0.86
C LEU A 43 -2.71 0.02 0.20
N ASN A 44 -3.90 0.47 -0.20
CA ASN A 44 -5.10 0.40 0.62
C ASN A 44 -6.34 0.01 -0.17
N PHE A 45 -7.35 -0.51 0.54
CA PHE A 45 -8.66 -0.84 0.01
C PHE A 45 -9.69 0.12 0.58
N ILE A 46 -10.44 0.77 -0.29
CA ILE A 46 -11.47 1.76 0.05
C ILE A 46 -12.65 1.66 -0.93
N TYR A 47 -13.68 2.47 -0.72
CA TYR A 47 -14.68 2.76 -1.73
C TYR A 47 -15.10 4.23 -1.62
N ALA A 48 -15.33 4.88 -2.76
CA ALA A 48 -15.47 6.33 -2.83
C ALA A 48 -16.72 6.86 -2.11
N SER A 49 -17.80 6.09 -2.10
CA SER A 49 -19.06 6.46 -1.41
C SER A 49 -19.07 6.14 0.09
N CYS A 50 -17.95 5.75 0.68
CA CYS A 50 -17.84 5.51 2.11
C CYS A 50 -18.08 6.81 2.90
N PRO A 51 -19.03 6.82 3.84
CA PRO A 51 -19.39 8.06 4.54
C PRO A 51 -18.45 8.39 5.70
N ASP A 52 -17.52 7.53 6.09
CA ASP A 52 -16.81 7.61 7.35
C ASP A 52 -15.28 7.46 7.20
N VAL A 53 -14.75 6.25 7.28
CA VAL A 53 -13.30 6.02 7.46
C VAL A 53 -12.49 6.13 6.17
N CYS A 54 -13.07 5.88 5.00
CA CYS A 54 -12.30 5.90 3.75
C CYS A 54 -11.76 7.29 3.38
N PRO A 55 -12.54 8.39 3.51
CA PRO A 55 -12.01 9.74 3.34
C PRO A 55 -10.84 10.03 4.27
N LEU A 56 -10.97 9.70 5.55
CA LEU A 56 -9.91 9.91 6.55
C LEU A 56 -8.68 9.06 6.26
N HIS A 57 -8.86 7.82 5.79
CA HIS A 57 -7.76 6.96 5.38
C HIS A 57 -7.03 7.55 4.16
N SER A 58 -7.78 8.05 3.17
CA SER A 58 -7.21 8.67 1.98
C SER A 58 -6.45 9.96 2.29
N GLU A 59 -6.96 10.79 3.20
CA GLU A 59 -6.27 11.97 3.69
C GLU A 59 -4.98 11.63 4.43
N ARG A 60 -4.98 10.54 5.23
CA ARG A 60 -3.76 10.03 5.87
C ARG A 60 -2.74 9.55 4.84
N ILE A 61 -3.17 8.86 3.78
CA ILE A 61 -2.29 8.47 2.68
C ILE A 61 -1.77 9.70 1.93
N ALA A 62 -2.60 10.73 1.70
CA ALA A 62 -2.17 11.98 1.06
C ALA A 62 -1.09 12.72 1.88
N GLU A 63 -1.20 12.73 3.20
CA GLU A 63 -0.18 13.28 4.10
C GLU A 63 1.16 12.54 3.93
N ILE A 64 1.13 11.21 3.94
CA ILE A 64 2.32 10.36 3.73
C ILE A 64 2.91 10.60 2.34
N GLN A 65 2.06 10.65 1.30
CA GLN A 65 2.48 10.94 -0.06
C GLN A 65 3.17 12.29 -0.16
N ALA A 66 2.63 13.33 0.47
CA ALA A 66 3.22 14.67 0.46
C ALA A 66 4.62 14.66 1.10
N MET A 67 4.80 13.94 2.22
CA MET A 67 6.11 13.80 2.86
C MET A 67 7.10 13.09 1.94
N ILE A 68 6.72 11.97 1.32
CA ILE A 68 7.57 11.20 0.40
C ILE A 68 7.91 12.01 -0.84
N ASN A 69 6.95 12.74 -1.39
CA ASN A 69 7.12 13.51 -2.63
C ASN A 69 8.03 14.74 -2.48
N GLN A 70 8.36 15.15 -1.26
CA GLN A 70 9.38 16.15 -0.96
C GLN A 70 10.80 15.59 -0.93
N THR A 71 10.97 14.29 -1.13
CA THR A 71 12.23 13.57 -1.09
C THR A 71 12.54 12.90 -2.45
N PRO A 72 13.79 12.45 -2.68
CA PRO A 72 14.13 11.64 -3.85
C PRO A 72 13.36 10.32 -3.98
N MET A 73 12.70 9.85 -2.91
CA MET A 73 11.86 8.63 -2.94
C MET A 73 10.62 8.76 -3.84
N LYS A 74 10.22 9.98 -4.23
CA LYS A 74 9.05 10.24 -5.07
C LYS A 74 8.93 9.31 -6.27
N ASP A 75 10.03 9.04 -6.96
CA ASP A 75 10.06 8.22 -8.16
C ASP A 75 10.18 6.71 -7.86
N GLN A 76 10.40 6.35 -6.60
CA GLN A 76 10.61 4.98 -6.13
C GLN A 76 9.43 4.42 -5.35
N VAL A 77 8.38 5.22 -5.13
CA VAL A 77 7.19 4.83 -4.37
C VAL A 77 5.93 5.04 -5.21
N GLN A 78 5.10 4.01 -5.25
CA GLN A 78 3.78 4.05 -5.88
C GLN A 78 2.70 3.87 -4.82
N PHE A 79 1.74 4.78 -4.77
CA PHE A 79 0.54 4.66 -3.96
C PHE A 79 -0.58 4.05 -4.78
N VAL A 80 -1.27 3.06 -4.23
CA VAL A 80 -2.35 2.36 -4.90
C VAL A 80 -3.55 2.25 -3.97
N SER A 81 -4.68 2.79 -4.39
CA SER A 81 -5.97 2.55 -3.76
C SER A 81 -6.79 1.64 -4.68
N ILE A 82 -7.47 0.64 -4.10
CA ILE A 82 -8.30 -0.31 -4.84
C ILE A 82 -9.72 -0.19 -4.32
N THR A 83 -10.69 0.06 -5.22
CA THR A 83 -12.09 0.11 -4.81
C THR A 83 -12.64 -1.28 -4.51
N THR A 84 -13.39 -1.39 -3.44
CA THR A 84 -14.19 -2.60 -3.08
C THR A 84 -15.64 -2.51 -3.54
N ASP A 85 -16.02 -1.41 -4.21
CA ASP A 85 -17.35 -1.18 -4.74
C ASP A 85 -17.33 -0.71 -6.19
N PRO A 86 -16.84 -1.54 -7.12
CA PRO A 86 -16.66 -1.15 -8.52
C PRO A 86 -17.98 -0.80 -9.22
N ALA A 87 -19.12 -1.27 -8.73
CA ALA A 87 -20.41 -0.94 -9.31
C ALA A 87 -20.80 0.53 -9.13
N ARG A 88 -20.50 1.13 -7.95
CA ARG A 88 -20.76 2.54 -7.66
C ARG A 88 -19.59 3.45 -8.04
N ASP A 89 -18.39 2.95 -7.93
CA ASP A 89 -17.17 3.70 -8.20
C ASP A 89 -16.83 3.67 -9.69
N THR A 90 -17.59 4.45 -10.46
CA THR A 90 -17.41 4.62 -11.90
C THR A 90 -16.07 5.28 -12.23
N PRO A 91 -15.59 5.22 -13.48
CA PRO A 91 -14.36 5.90 -13.89
C PRO A 91 -14.34 7.39 -13.54
N GLN A 92 -15.47 8.08 -13.65
CA GLN A 92 -15.55 9.50 -13.27
C GLN A 92 -15.36 9.70 -11.77
N VAL A 93 -16.02 8.86 -10.95
CA VAL A 93 -15.87 8.88 -9.49
C VAL A 93 -14.42 8.65 -9.09
N LEU A 94 -13.73 7.68 -9.72
CA LEU A 94 -12.32 7.41 -9.46
C LEU A 94 -11.42 8.61 -9.81
N ARG A 95 -11.68 9.29 -10.93
CA ARG A 95 -10.91 10.48 -11.34
C ARG A 95 -11.06 11.65 -10.38
N ASP A 96 -12.26 11.87 -9.89
CA ASP A 96 -12.59 13.01 -9.03
C ASP A 96 -12.14 12.80 -7.58
N TYR A 97 -11.97 11.54 -7.16
CA TYR A 97 -11.69 11.17 -5.77
C TYR A 97 -10.33 11.69 -5.28
N GLY A 98 -9.26 11.46 -6.05
CA GLY A 98 -7.91 11.84 -5.65
C GLY A 98 -7.76 13.33 -5.34
N PRO A 99 -8.10 14.23 -6.28
CA PRO A 99 -8.06 15.68 -6.05
C PRO A 99 -8.91 16.12 -4.86
N ALA A 100 -10.08 15.49 -4.64
CA ALA A 100 -10.96 15.80 -3.52
C ALA A 100 -10.36 15.47 -2.15
N HIS A 101 -9.41 14.52 -2.09
CA HIS A 101 -8.77 14.05 -0.85
C HIS A 101 -7.25 14.37 -0.77
N GLY A 102 -6.76 15.25 -1.63
CA GLY A 102 -5.36 15.70 -1.60
C GLY A 102 -4.34 14.70 -2.15
N LEU A 103 -4.78 13.67 -2.87
CA LEU A 103 -3.91 12.68 -3.50
C LEU A 103 -3.39 13.19 -4.84
N ALA A 104 -2.08 13.19 -5.02
CA ALA A 104 -1.42 13.62 -6.24
C ALA A 104 -1.26 12.46 -7.24
N SER A 105 -1.74 12.65 -8.47
CA SER A 105 -1.74 11.61 -9.52
C SER A 105 -0.36 11.20 -10.03
N VAL A 106 0.70 11.94 -9.67
CA VAL A 106 2.06 11.67 -10.14
C VAL A 106 2.58 10.29 -9.75
N ASN A 107 2.20 9.79 -8.57
CA ASN A 107 2.56 8.46 -8.07
C ASN A 107 1.44 7.81 -7.25
N TRP A 108 0.20 8.13 -7.59
CA TRP A 108 -0.99 7.51 -7.02
C TRP A 108 -1.93 7.04 -8.14
N SER A 109 -2.50 5.86 -7.97
CA SER A 109 -3.50 5.27 -8.85
C SER A 109 -4.69 4.75 -8.05
N PHE A 110 -5.90 4.98 -8.56
CA PHE A 110 -7.12 4.38 -8.02
C PHE A 110 -7.60 3.30 -8.99
N LEU A 111 -7.59 2.04 -8.54
CA LEU A 111 -7.87 0.88 -9.39
C LEU A 111 -9.26 0.30 -9.11
N THR A 112 -9.82 -0.28 -10.17
CA THR A 112 -11.08 -0.99 -10.17
C THR A 112 -10.98 -2.30 -10.95
N THR A 113 -12.04 -3.10 -10.96
CA THR A 113 -12.12 -4.33 -11.76
C THR A 113 -11.92 -4.06 -13.25
N ALA A 114 -11.22 -4.96 -13.92
CA ALA A 114 -11.19 -4.98 -15.39
C ALA A 114 -12.57 -5.43 -15.96
N PRO A 115 -12.91 -5.08 -17.24
CA PRO A 115 -14.25 -5.29 -17.79
C PRO A 115 -14.79 -6.72 -17.73
N ASN A 116 -13.91 -7.72 -17.74
CA ASN A 116 -14.28 -9.14 -17.75
C ASN A 116 -14.16 -9.81 -16.38
N GLN A 117 -13.90 -9.04 -15.33
CA GLN A 117 -13.81 -9.56 -13.97
C GLN A 117 -15.17 -9.48 -13.26
N PRO A 118 -15.47 -10.43 -12.35
CA PRO A 118 -16.67 -10.35 -11.53
C PRO A 118 -16.61 -9.12 -10.61
N GLU A 119 -17.77 -8.57 -10.25
CA GLU A 119 -17.90 -7.39 -9.40
C GLU A 119 -17.20 -7.56 -8.03
N ASP A 120 -17.15 -8.80 -7.53
CA ASP A 120 -16.52 -9.10 -6.24
C ASP A 120 -15.00 -9.36 -6.30
N ALA A 121 -14.38 -9.23 -7.48
CA ALA A 121 -12.96 -9.53 -7.66
C ALA A 121 -12.06 -8.74 -6.71
N THR A 122 -12.34 -7.45 -6.51
CA THR A 122 -11.56 -6.60 -5.61
C THR A 122 -11.81 -6.89 -4.14
N ARG A 123 -13.02 -7.31 -3.75
CA ARG A 123 -13.30 -7.79 -2.40
C ARG A 123 -12.60 -9.12 -2.10
N LYS A 124 -12.55 -10.03 -3.07
CA LYS A 124 -11.76 -11.28 -2.95
C LYS A 124 -10.27 -10.99 -2.82
N LEU A 125 -9.76 -10.00 -3.56
CA LEU A 125 -8.39 -9.55 -3.44
C LEU A 125 -8.14 -8.96 -2.04
N ALA A 126 -9.02 -8.11 -1.53
CA ALA A 126 -8.92 -7.56 -0.18
C ALA A 126 -8.87 -8.68 0.87
N LYS A 127 -9.67 -9.73 0.71
CA LYS A 127 -9.63 -10.92 1.59
C LYS A 127 -8.30 -11.64 1.52
N ALA A 128 -7.68 -11.75 0.36
CA ALA A 128 -6.33 -12.32 0.22
C ALA A 128 -5.28 -11.49 0.95
N TYR A 129 -5.48 -10.17 1.07
CA TYR A 129 -4.67 -9.28 1.92
C TYR A 129 -5.06 -9.32 3.41
N GLY A 130 -6.03 -10.15 3.79
CA GLY A 130 -6.50 -10.31 5.18
C GLY A 130 -7.57 -9.32 5.60
N LEU A 131 -8.26 -8.68 4.67
CA LEU A 131 -9.36 -7.74 4.93
C LEU A 131 -10.69 -8.30 4.46
N GLU A 132 -11.72 -8.17 5.29
CA GLU A 132 -13.10 -8.45 4.89
C GLU A 132 -13.91 -7.16 4.82
N PHE A 133 -14.61 -7.00 3.71
CA PHE A 133 -15.57 -5.93 3.49
C PHE A 133 -16.97 -6.54 3.54
N THR A 134 -17.66 -6.33 4.65
CA THR A 134 -19.01 -6.85 4.88
C THR A 134 -20.04 -5.77 4.60
N ARG A 135 -20.95 -6.03 3.65
CA ARG A 135 -22.05 -5.11 3.37
C ARG A 135 -23.04 -5.07 4.53
N THR A 136 -23.44 -3.88 4.91
CA THR A 136 -24.53 -3.62 5.86
C THR A 136 -25.88 -3.59 5.12
N GLU A 137 -26.99 -3.61 5.85
CA GLU A 137 -28.33 -3.47 5.29
C GLU A 137 -28.52 -2.16 4.51
N GLY A 138 -27.81 -1.09 4.88
CA GLY A 138 -27.80 0.21 4.19
C GLY A 138 -26.94 0.24 2.93
N GLY A 139 -26.23 -0.85 2.58
CA GLY A 139 -25.34 -0.93 1.43
C GLY A 139 -23.92 -0.43 1.69
N ASP A 140 -23.64 0.09 2.87
CA ASP A 140 -22.29 0.44 3.29
C ASP A 140 -21.46 -0.81 3.60
N GLN A 141 -20.14 -0.67 3.62
CA GLN A 141 -19.23 -1.78 3.90
C GLN A 141 -18.49 -1.52 5.21
N MET A 142 -18.59 -2.47 6.14
CA MET A 142 -17.73 -2.48 7.33
C MET A 142 -16.41 -3.17 6.99
N HIS A 143 -15.31 -2.57 7.41
CA HIS A 143 -13.96 -3.11 7.19
C HIS A 143 -12.96 -2.55 8.23
N ALA A 144 -11.85 -3.25 8.40
CA ALA A 144 -10.72 -2.71 9.13
C ALA A 144 -9.95 -1.71 8.25
N VAL A 145 -9.33 -0.71 8.88
CA VAL A 145 -8.44 0.24 8.20
C VAL A 145 -7.03 -0.31 8.26
N VAL A 146 -6.46 -0.66 7.11
CA VAL A 146 -5.10 -1.19 7.02
C VAL A 146 -4.39 -0.60 5.80
N THR A 147 -3.18 -0.08 6.03
CA THR A 147 -2.26 0.31 4.97
C THR A 147 -1.21 -0.77 4.81
N HIS A 148 -1.07 -1.31 3.62
CA HIS A 148 -0.12 -2.36 3.27
C HIS A 148 1.12 -1.75 2.62
N VAL A 149 2.30 -2.26 2.97
CA VAL A 149 3.55 -1.85 2.32
C VAL A 149 4.20 -3.07 1.68
N ILE A 150 4.44 -2.96 0.36
CA ILE A 150 5.03 -3.99 -0.49
C ILE A 150 6.38 -3.47 -0.97
N ASP A 151 7.44 -4.30 -0.88
CA ASP A 151 8.78 -3.91 -1.33
C ASP A 151 8.97 -4.01 -2.86
N GLN A 152 10.13 -3.60 -3.33
CA GLN A 152 10.48 -3.58 -4.77
C GLN A 152 10.50 -4.98 -5.39
N THR A 153 10.61 -6.03 -4.59
CA THR A 153 10.60 -7.43 -5.05
C THR A 153 9.19 -8.03 -5.11
N GLY A 154 8.18 -7.30 -4.62
CA GLY A 154 6.79 -7.75 -4.59
C GLY A 154 6.40 -8.49 -3.30
N ARG A 155 7.17 -8.36 -2.23
CA ARG A 155 6.85 -8.95 -0.93
C ARG A 155 6.09 -7.97 -0.06
N LEU A 156 5.01 -8.45 0.57
CA LEU A 156 4.31 -7.72 1.62
C LEU A 156 5.18 -7.68 2.87
N ARG A 157 5.63 -6.49 3.25
CA ARG A 157 6.60 -6.30 4.33
C ARG A 157 6.00 -5.74 5.61
N ALA A 158 4.87 -5.04 5.51
CA ALA A 158 4.19 -4.50 6.67
C ALA A 158 2.71 -4.26 6.45
N ARG A 159 1.98 -4.26 7.57
CA ARG A 159 0.64 -3.68 7.70
C ARG A 159 0.68 -2.62 8.79
N PHE A 160 0.13 -1.45 8.48
CA PHE A 160 -0.14 -0.40 9.46
C PHE A 160 -1.65 -0.36 9.71
N HIS A 161 -2.04 -0.72 10.92
CA HIS A 161 -3.45 -0.84 11.31
C HIS A 161 -3.98 0.50 11.82
N SER A 162 -5.31 0.71 11.68
CA SER A 162 -5.98 1.91 12.19
C SER A 162 -5.58 3.20 11.43
N LEU A 163 -6.15 4.32 11.82
CA LEU A 163 -5.75 5.67 11.41
C LEU A 163 -4.78 6.32 12.42
N LYS A 164 -4.49 5.63 13.52
CA LYS A 164 -3.74 6.18 14.66
C LYS A 164 -2.24 5.98 14.57
N PHE A 165 -1.75 5.20 13.58
CA PHE A 165 -0.31 5.08 13.40
C PHE A 165 0.31 6.44 13.02
N GLU A 166 1.57 6.66 13.40
CA GLU A 166 2.29 7.87 13.07
C GLU A 166 2.75 7.85 11.61
N PRO A 167 2.34 8.83 10.75
CA PRO A 167 2.73 8.88 9.34
C PRO A 167 4.24 8.81 9.13
N THR A 168 5.01 9.48 9.98
CA THR A 168 6.47 9.48 9.93
C THR A 168 7.05 8.07 10.06
N ASN A 169 6.43 7.20 10.87
CA ASN A 169 6.89 5.82 11.04
C ASN A 169 6.74 5.02 9.74
N LEU A 170 5.65 5.21 8.99
CA LEU A 170 5.50 4.59 7.69
C LEU A 170 6.51 5.15 6.68
N VAL A 171 6.74 6.46 6.66
CA VAL A 171 7.73 7.10 5.79
C VAL A 171 9.14 6.56 6.07
N VAL A 172 9.54 6.43 7.33
CA VAL A 172 10.83 5.83 7.72
C VAL A 172 10.93 4.39 7.24
N PHE A 173 9.87 3.60 7.43
CA PHE A 173 9.85 2.21 6.97
C PHE A 173 10.00 2.10 5.44
N VAL A 174 9.29 2.94 4.69
CA VAL A 174 9.42 3.02 3.23
C VAL A 174 10.83 3.44 2.82
N ASN A 175 11.43 4.42 3.52
CA ASN A 175 12.81 4.84 3.26
C ASN A 175 13.81 3.69 3.47
N ASP A 176 13.65 2.91 4.52
CA ASP A 176 14.48 1.73 4.76
C ASP A 176 14.36 0.73 3.60
N LEU A 177 13.12 0.43 3.15
CA LEU A 177 12.92 -0.48 2.01
C LEU A 177 13.51 0.07 0.70
N VAL A 178 13.38 1.36 0.43
CA VAL A 178 13.94 1.98 -0.78
C VAL A 178 15.46 1.87 -0.80
N ASN A 179 16.12 1.99 0.36
CA ASN A 179 17.58 1.97 0.46
C ASN A 179 18.17 0.57 0.66
N ASP A 180 17.36 -0.43 1.05
CA ASP A 180 17.80 -1.82 1.29
C ASP A 180 18.10 -2.60 -0.01
N VAL A 181 17.78 -2.06 -1.17
CA VAL A 181 17.98 -2.72 -2.48
C VAL A 181 19.48 -3.01 -2.75
N ASP A 182 20.38 -2.26 -2.14
CA ASP A 182 21.83 -2.45 -2.29
C ASP A 182 22.44 -3.43 -1.27
N GLN A 183 21.65 -3.97 -0.33
CA GLN A 183 22.11 -5.02 0.58
C GLN A 183 21.52 -6.36 0.17
N PRO A 184 22.32 -7.29 -0.36
CA PRO A 184 21.84 -8.65 -0.57
C PRO A 184 21.34 -9.19 0.78
N HIS A 185 20.11 -9.70 0.80
CA HIS A 185 19.55 -10.42 1.94
C HIS A 185 20.35 -11.72 2.18
N GLY A 186 21.56 -11.55 2.67
CA GLY A 186 22.43 -12.63 3.10
C GLY A 186 22.32 -12.77 4.61
N HIS A 187 21.62 -13.79 5.06
CA HIS A 187 21.74 -14.29 6.42
C HIS A 187 23.18 -14.71 6.78
N ASP A 188 24.15 -14.52 5.88
CA ASP A 188 25.55 -14.94 6.00
C ASP A 188 26.58 -13.91 5.56
N ALA A 189 26.30 -12.61 5.66
CA ALA A 189 27.38 -11.65 5.56
C ALA A 189 28.21 -11.72 6.86
N PRO A 190 29.50 -12.17 6.80
CA PRO A 190 30.33 -12.21 7.99
C PRO A 190 30.38 -10.83 8.61
N SER A 191 30.13 -10.76 9.91
CA SER A 191 30.18 -9.51 10.67
C SER A 191 31.54 -8.84 10.48
N LEU A 192 31.61 -7.53 10.67
CA LEU A 192 32.91 -6.82 10.64
C LEU A 192 33.95 -7.49 11.55
N TRP A 193 33.50 -8.10 12.64
CA TRP A 193 34.31 -8.89 13.57
C TRP A 193 34.79 -10.22 12.99
N ASP A 194 34.04 -10.87 12.14
CA ASP A 194 34.46 -12.10 11.46
C ASP A 194 35.52 -11.80 10.40
N ARG A 195 35.43 -10.63 9.74
CA ARG A 195 36.47 -10.16 8.80
C ARG A 195 37.78 -9.79 9.51
N VAL A 196 37.70 -9.22 10.72
CA VAL A 196 38.87 -8.90 11.50
C VAL A 196 39.55 -10.17 12.04
N ARG A 197 38.78 -11.18 12.45
CA ARG A 197 39.33 -12.48 12.92
C ARG A 197 40.02 -13.29 11.83
N SER A 198 39.69 -13.10 10.57
CA SER A 198 40.33 -13.81 9.45
C SER A 198 41.67 -13.19 9.03
N LEU A 199 42.08 -12.07 9.68
CA LEU A 199 43.38 -11.40 9.40
C LEU A 199 44.45 -11.73 10.43
N PHE A 200 44.15 -12.58 11.42
CA PHE A 200 45.05 -13.10 12.44
C PHE A 200 44.89 -14.62 12.55
#